data_50bd60ab4fbefbaa26d16a677b1f059f
#
_entry.id   50bd60ab4fbefbaa26d16a677b1f059f
#
_cell.length_a   1.000
_cell.length_b   1.000
_cell.length_c   1.000
_cell.angle_alpha   90.00
_cell.angle_beta   90.00
_cell.angle_gamma   90.00
#
_symmetry.space_group_name_H-M   'P 1'
#
loop_
_entity.id
_entity.type
_entity.pdbx_description
1 polymer ?
#
loop_
_entity_poly.entity_id
_entity_poly.type
_entity_poly.pdbx_seq_one_letter_code
_entity_poly.pdbx_strand_id
1 'polypeptide(L)'
;MRLHLLEHDPDELSDTHLIQWAKQKGHAVGQTYLCKNEKPPALDEIDWLMVMGGSPSVWEEDKYPWLIPEKELIARALVHNKIILGICFGAQLLAQALGGTVSANCPKEIGWHDVNLTKAGRRSFLFRGIPDRFTTFHWHSNCFTVPQGCTRLAFSEAT
;
A
#
# COMPACT_ATOMS: atom_id res chain seq x y z
N MET A 1 8.02 9.62 14.73
CA MET A 1 6.63 9.36 14.28
C MET A 1 6.23 7.97 14.71
N ARG A 2 4.93 7.73 14.94
CA ARG A 2 4.35 6.43 15.25
C ARG A 2 3.84 5.83 13.94
N LEU A 3 4.61 4.89 13.39
CA LEU A 3 4.25 4.13 12.20
C LEU A 3 3.44 2.93 12.62
N HIS A 4 2.36 2.62 11.91
CA HIS A 4 1.57 1.44 12.16
C HIS A 4 1.30 0.68 10.87
N LEU A 5 1.68 -0.60 10.86
CA LEU A 5 1.51 -1.50 9.72
C LEU A 5 0.26 -2.35 9.90
N LEU A 6 -0.56 -2.45 8.84
CA LEU A 6 -1.66 -3.42 8.74
C LEU A 6 -1.17 -4.57 7.87
N GLU A 7 -1.12 -5.77 8.46
CA GLU A 7 -0.63 -7.00 7.86
C GLU A 7 -1.78 -7.95 7.55
N HIS A 8 -1.74 -8.60 6.40
CA HIS A 8 -2.87 -9.38 5.86
C HIS A 8 -2.62 -10.88 5.79
N ASP A 9 -1.36 -11.30 5.71
CA ASP A 9 -0.96 -12.70 5.61
C ASP A 9 -0.21 -13.14 6.86
N PRO A 10 -0.52 -14.34 7.43
CA PRO A 10 0.04 -14.78 8.71
C PRO A 10 1.53 -15.11 8.66
N ASP A 11 2.04 -15.39 7.45
CA ASP A 11 3.42 -15.81 7.21
C ASP A 11 4.31 -14.66 6.69
N GLU A 12 3.78 -13.42 6.62
CA GLU A 12 4.61 -12.27 6.28
C GLU A 12 5.70 -12.09 7.35
N LEU A 13 6.92 -12.10 6.87
CA LEU A 13 8.10 -11.91 7.71
C LEU A 13 8.04 -10.54 8.37
N SER A 14 7.83 -10.53 9.67
CA SER A 14 7.67 -9.32 10.49
C SER A 14 8.88 -8.37 10.48
N ASP A 15 9.98 -8.77 9.87
CA ASP A 15 11.24 -7.99 9.86
C ASP A 15 11.59 -7.55 8.43
N THR A 16 10.66 -6.82 7.81
CA THR A 16 10.87 -6.24 6.47
C THR A 16 11.93 -5.13 6.52
N HIS A 17 12.57 -4.86 5.38
CA HIS A 17 13.47 -3.72 5.22
C HIS A 17 12.81 -2.39 5.63
N LEU A 18 11.50 -2.28 5.47
CA LEU A 18 10.71 -1.12 5.87
C LEU A 18 10.76 -0.91 7.40
N ILE A 19 10.55 -1.98 8.18
CA ILE A 19 10.60 -1.94 9.65
C ILE A 19 12.00 -1.62 10.13
N GLN A 20 13.01 -2.24 9.55
CA GLN A 20 14.41 -1.96 9.88
C GLN A 20 14.76 -0.50 9.60
N TRP A 21 14.36 0.02 8.43
CA TRP A 21 14.55 1.42 8.08
C TRP A 21 13.85 2.35 9.08
N ALA A 22 12.59 2.07 9.41
CA ALA A 22 11.83 2.89 10.33
C ALA A 22 12.47 2.95 11.74
N LYS A 23 12.90 1.79 12.25
CA LYS A 23 13.63 1.70 13.53
C LYS A 23 14.95 2.49 13.49
N GLN A 24 15.74 2.37 12.40
CA GLN A 24 16.99 3.11 12.20
C GLN A 24 16.77 4.64 12.16
N LYS A 25 15.60 5.09 11.67
CA LYS A 25 15.20 6.50 11.65
C LYS A 25 14.58 6.98 12.98
N GLY A 26 14.55 6.13 14.00
CA GLY A 26 14.01 6.49 15.32
C GLY A 26 12.49 6.59 15.36
N HIS A 27 11.78 5.89 14.46
CA HIS A 27 10.33 5.82 14.49
C HIS A 27 9.87 4.69 15.42
N ALA A 28 8.77 4.93 16.15
CA ALA A 28 8.06 3.85 16.84
C ALA A 28 7.27 3.06 15.80
N VAL A 29 7.37 1.73 15.83
CA VAL A 29 6.71 0.85 14.85
C VAL A 29 5.77 -0.10 15.59
N GLY A 30 4.49 -0.07 15.23
CA GLY A 30 3.46 -1.02 15.63
C GLY A 30 2.98 -1.83 14.43
N GLN A 31 2.43 -3.03 14.71
CA GLN A 31 1.87 -3.92 13.69
C GLN A 31 0.54 -4.48 14.19
N THR A 32 -0.38 -4.71 13.27
CA THR A 32 -1.65 -5.41 13.50
C THR A 32 -1.85 -6.46 12.42
N TYR A 33 -2.01 -7.71 12.82
CA TYR A 33 -2.31 -8.81 11.92
C TYR A 33 -3.83 -8.99 11.82
N LEU A 34 -4.44 -8.35 10.82
CA LEU A 34 -5.89 -8.38 10.61
C LEU A 34 -6.41 -9.80 10.36
N CYS A 35 -5.62 -10.63 9.66
CA CYS A 35 -5.92 -12.04 9.42
C CYS A 35 -6.00 -12.87 10.72
N LYS A 36 -5.43 -12.38 11.83
CA LYS A 36 -5.51 -12.98 13.17
C LYS A 36 -6.61 -12.35 14.04
N ASN A 37 -7.49 -11.53 13.46
CA ASN A 37 -8.53 -10.76 14.14
C ASN A 37 -7.99 -9.78 15.21
N GLU A 38 -6.75 -9.34 15.07
CA GLU A 38 -6.20 -8.27 15.87
C GLU A 38 -6.88 -6.94 15.52
N LYS A 39 -6.97 -6.04 16.50
CA LYS A 39 -7.55 -4.70 16.28
C LYS A 39 -6.43 -3.68 16.22
N PRO A 40 -6.44 -2.79 15.21
CA PRO A 40 -5.49 -1.70 15.15
C PRO A 40 -5.73 -0.73 16.33
N PRO A 41 -4.71 0.04 16.72
CA PRO A 41 -4.85 1.08 17.75
C PRO A 41 -5.80 2.19 17.27
N ALA A 42 -6.15 3.09 18.17
CA ALA A 42 -6.94 4.25 17.84
C ALA A 42 -6.19 5.15 16.85
N LEU A 43 -6.92 5.84 15.95
CA LEU A 43 -6.33 6.62 14.88
C LEU A 43 -5.44 7.77 15.38
N ASP A 44 -5.69 8.31 16.55
CA ASP A 44 -4.88 9.35 17.18
C ASP A 44 -3.53 8.84 17.69
N GLU A 45 -3.36 7.53 17.83
CA GLU A 45 -2.10 6.87 18.15
C GLU A 45 -1.24 6.60 16.91
N ILE A 46 -1.75 6.84 15.71
CA ILE A 46 -1.07 6.61 14.44
C ILE A 46 -0.71 7.96 13.79
N ASP A 47 0.55 8.16 13.46
CA ASP A 47 1.00 9.30 12.66
C ASP A 47 1.12 8.93 11.18
N TRP A 48 1.54 7.69 10.90
CA TRP A 48 1.75 7.15 9.57
C TRP A 48 1.18 5.73 9.48
N LEU A 49 0.15 5.55 8.68
CA LEU A 49 -0.48 4.26 8.41
C LEU A 49 0.16 3.61 7.19
N MET A 50 0.62 2.38 7.33
CA MET A 50 1.15 1.56 6.25
C MET A 50 0.22 0.38 6.03
N VAL A 51 -0.39 0.30 4.86
CA VAL A 51 -1.30 -0.79 4.46
C VAL A 51 -0.50 -1.71 3.56
N MET A 52 -0.20 -2.89 4.06
CA MET A 52 0.73 -3.80 3.40
C MET A 52 0.09 -4.56 2.23
N GLY A 53 0.89 -5.36 1.56
CA GLY A 53 0.42 -6.31 0.55
C GLY A 53 -0.44 -7.41 1.16
N GLY A 54 -1.01 -8.26 0.32
CA GLY A 54 -1.80 -9.39 0.79
C GLY A 54 -2.45 -10.17 -0.34
N SER A 55 -2.86 -11.38 -0.04
CA SER A 55 -3.51 -12.30 -0.96
C SER A 55 -4.97 -11.96 -1.33
N PRO A 56 -5.76 -11.23 -0.48
CA PRO A 56 -7.14 -10.92 -0.81
C PRO A 56 -7.30 -9.95 -1.98
N SER A 57 -8.49 -9.95 -2.56
CA SER A 57 -8.96 -8.87 -3.44
C SER A 57 -9.85 -7.90 -2.65
N VAL A 58 -9.90 -6.65 -3.10
CA VAL A 58 -10.63 -5.58 -2.38
C VAL A 58 -12.14 -5.79 -2.26
N TRP A 59 -12.71 -6.76 -2.96
CA TRP A 59 -14.15 -7.10 -2.95
C TRP A 59 -14.48 -8.41 -2.23
N GLU A 60 -13.51 -9.02 -1.52
CA GLU A 60 -13.70 -10.31 -0.84
C GLU A 60 -14.09 -10.15 0.63
N GLU A 61 -14.95 -9.17 0.98
CA GLU A 61 -15.39 -8.92 2.36
C GLU A 61 -16.12 -10.15 2.98
N ASP A 62 -16.86 -10.91 2.17
CA ASP A 62 -17.56 -12.12 2.64
C ASP A 62 -16.56 -13.19 3.12
N LYS A 63 -15.40 -13.27 2.48
CA LYS A 63 -14.35 -14.23 2.82
C LYS A 63 -13.42 -13.68 3.91
N TYR A 64 -13.20 -12.38 3.91
CA TYR A 64 -12.31 -11.68 4.82
C TYR A 64 -13.04 -10.54 5.53
N PRO A 65 -13.85 -10.84 6.56
CA PRO A 65 -14.69 -9.83 7.24
C PRO A 65 -13.91 -8.67 7.87
N TRP A 66 -12.63 -8.86 8.16
CA TRP A 66 -11.73 -7.82 8.66
C TRP A 66 -11.45 -6.70 7.63
N LEU A 67 -11.76 -6.92 6.33
CA LEU A 67 -11.65 -5.88 5.30
C LEU A 67 -12.59 -4.71 5.55
N ILE A 68 -13.77 -4.94 6.13
CA ILE A 68 -14.74 -3.88 6.40
C ILE A 68 -14.17 -2.85 7.38
N PRO A 69 -13.77 -3.21 8.60
CA PRO A 69 -13.18 -2.23 9.53
C PRO A 69 -11.85 -1.64 9.05
N GLU A 70 -11.08 -2.36 8.22
CA GLU A 70 -9.88 -1.82 7.62
C GLU A 70 -10.18 -0.69 6.63
N LYS A 71 -11.12 -0.89 5.71
CA LYS A 71 -11.58 0.14 4.78
C LYS A 71 -12.10 1.38 5.51
N GLU A 72 -12.83 1.19 6.61
CA GLU A 72 -13.28 2.29 7.47
C GLU A 72 -12.11 3.03 8.11
N LEU A 73 -11.08 2.32 8.58
CA LEU A 73 -9.88 2.93 9.15
C LEU A 73 -9.11 3.74 8.10
N ILE A 74 -8.94 3.20 6.88
CA ILE A 74 -8.30 3.91 5.77
C ILE A 74 -9.08 5.19 5.43
N ALA A 75 -10.41 5.09 5.29
CA ALA A 75 -11.25 6.26 5.00
C ALA A 75 -11.15 7.33 6.08
N ARG A 76 -11.18 6.94 7.35
CA ARG A 76 -10.98 7.86 8.48
C ARG A 76 -9.57 8.48 8.49
N ALA A 77 -8.54 7.70 8.17
CA ALA A 77 -7.16 8.20 8.10
C ALA A 77 -7.00 9.26 7.01
N LEU A 78 -7.66 9.08 5.84
CA LEU A 78 -7.71 10.07 4.77
C LEU A 78 -8.39 11.36 5.21
N VAL A 79 -9.57 11.27 5.85
CA VAL A 79 -10.32 12.45 6.36
C VAL A 79 -9.50 13.24 7.39
N HIS A 80 -8.70 12.54 8.21
CA HIS A 80 -7.85 13.18 9.22
C HIS A 80 -6.44 13.55 8.70
N ASN A 81 -6.22 13.52 7.37
CA ASN A 81 -4.96 13.87 6.72
C ASN A 81 -3.75 13.12 7.31
N LYS A 82 -3.92 11.86 7.68
CA LYS A 82 -2.79 11.00 8.08
C LYS A 82 -1.90 10.69 6.89
N ILE A 83 -0.62 10.48 7.12
CA ILE A 83 0.27 9.95 6.09
C ILE A 83 -0.10 8.49 5.87
N ILE A 84 -0.35 8.09 4.63
CA ILE A 84 -0.71 6.71 4.29
C ILE A 84 0.19 6.22 3.18
N LEU A 85 0.72 5.01 3.33
CA LEU A 85 1.43 4.27 2.29
C LEU A 85 0.70 2.95 2.06
N GLY A 86 0.22 2.73 0.84
CA GLY A 86 -0.33 1.44 0.40
C GLY A 86 0.67 0.69 -0.47
N ILE A 87 0.86 -0.60 -0.21
CA ILE A 87 1.74 -1.48 -0.97
C ILE A 87 0.90 -2.61 -1.57
N CYS A 88 0.97 -2.81 -2.89
CA CYS A 88 0.23 -3.86 -3.62
C CYS A 88 -1.27 -3.84 -3.28
N PHE A 89 -1.77 -4.81 -2.52
CA PHE A 89 -3.16 -4.86 -2.06
C PHE A 89 -3.55 -3.59 -1.28
N GLY A 90 -2.70 -3.10 -0.39
CA GLY A 90 -2.92 -1.84 0.33
C GLY A 90 -3.03 -0.62 -0.60
N ALA A 91 -2.30 -0.59 -1.72
CA ALA A 91 -2.44 0.46 -2.73
C ALA A 91 -3.80 0.37 -3.44
N GLN A 92 -4.31 -0.85 -3.67
CA GLN A 92 -5.63 -1.07 -4.25
C GLN A 92 -6.76 -0.60 -3.31
N LEU A 93 -6.66 -0.90 -2.00
CA LEU A 93 -7.60 -0.41 -0.99
C LEU A 93 -7.59 1.13 -0.91
N LEU A 94 -6.40 1.73 -0.92
CA LEU A 94 -6.26 3.18 -0.90
C LEU A 94 -6.84 3.83 -2.17
N ALA A 95 -6.59 3.24 -3.35
CA ALA A 95 -7.17 3.71 -4.60
C ALA A 95 -8.69 3.64 -4.58
N GLN A 96 -9.28 2.54 -4.09
CA GLN A 96 -10.73 2.39 -3.93
C GLN A 96 -11.30 3.43 -2.97
N ALA A 97 -10.66 3.68 -1.83
CA ALA A 97 -11.08 4.68 -0.85
C ALA A 97 -11.05 6.12 -1.42
N LEU A 98 -10.20 6.38 -2.41
CA LEU A 98 -10.09 7.65 -3.14
C LEU A 98 -10.99 7.73 -4.38
N GLY A 99 -11.86 6.74 -4.61
CA GLY A 99 -12.80 6.71 -5.74
C GLY A 99 -12.25 6.12 -7.03
N GLY A 100 -11.09 5.47 -6.98
CA GLY A 100 -10.57 4.67 -8.09
C GLY A 100 -11.28 3.33 -8.21
N THR A 101 -11.20 2.72 -9.40
CA THR A 101 -11.73 1.39 -9.67
C THR A 101 -10.60 0.37 -9.69
N VAL A 102 -10.76 -0.71 -8.93
CA VAL A 102 -9.82 -1.86 -8.95
C VAL A 102 -10.39 -2.93 -9.88
N SER A 103 -9.55 -3.50 -10.72
CA SER A 103 -9.93 -4.54 -11.69
C SER A 103 -8.81 -5.55 -11.85
N ALA A 104 -9.16 -6.74 -12.37
CA ALA A 104 -8.15 -7.73 -12.75
C ALA A 104 -7.26 -7.18 -13.86
N ASN A 105 -5.95 -7.32 -13.69
CA ASN A 105 -4.97 -6.97 -14.70
C ASN A 105 -4.75 -8.16 -15.66
N CYS A 106 -4.63 -7.89 -16.94
CA CYS A 106 -4.30 -8.89 -17.95
C CYS A 106 -3.35 -8.28 -18.99
N PRO A 107 -2.08 -8.74 -19.07
CA PRO A 107 -1.49 -9.88 -18.36
C PRO A 107 -1.13 -9.53 -16.89
N LYS A 108 -1.02 -10.58 -16.06
CA LYS A 108 -0.51 -10.46 -14.69
C LYS A 108 0.98 -10.13 -14.73
N GLU A 109 1.44 -9.32 -13.78
CA GLU A 109 2.87 -9.09 -13.57
C GLU A 109 3.34 -9.90 -12.38
N ILE A 110 4.08 -10.98 -12.66
CA ILE A 110 4.73 -11.84 -11.66
C ILE A 110 6.17 -12.05 -12.12
N GLY A 111 7.12 -11.52 -11.36
CA GLY A 111 8.54 -11.57 -11.69
C GLY A 111 9.20 -10.20 -11.74
N TRP A 112 10.31 -10.11 -12.44
CA TRP A 112 11.09 -8.89 -12.59
C TRP A 112 10.61 -8.10 -13.81
N HIS A 113 10.08 -6.90 -13.58
CA HIS A 113 9.54 -6.02 -14.61
C HIS A 113 10.17 -4.64 -14.54
N ASP A 114 10.26 -3.99 -15.69
CA ASP A 114 10.76 -2.64 -15.78
C ASP A 114 9.69 -1.62 -15.41
N VAL A 115 10.08 -0.67 -14.59
CA VAL A 115 9.29 0.48 -14.20
C VAL A 115 9.90 1.74 -14.80
N ASN A 116 9.05 2.58 -15.40
CA ASN A 116 9.43 3.84 -15.99
C ASN A 116 8.83 4.99 -15.18
N LEU A 117 9.62 6.01 -14.90
CA LEU A 117 9.13 7.23 -14.27
C LEU A 117 8.38 8.10 -15.28
N THR A 118 7.23 8.62 -14.87
CA THR A 118 6.55 9.68 -15.62
C THR A 118 7.33 11.01 -15.51
N LYS A 119 6.91 12.03 -16.27
CA LYS A 119 7.47 13.37 -16.11
C LYS A 119 7.28 13.94 -14.69
N ALA A 120 6.17 13.60 -14.03
CA ALA A 120 5.91 13.95 -12.63
C ALA A 120 6.80 13.16 -11.68
N GLY A 121 6.99 11.85 -11.94
CA GLY A 121 7.86 10.98 -11.15
C GLY A 121 9.29 11.47 -11.09
N ARG A 122 9.87 11.85 -12.24
CA ARG A 122 11.24 12.40 -12.34
C ARG A 122 11.46 13.68 -11.52
N ARG A 123 10.39 14.42 -11.26
CA ARG A 123 10.42 15.66 -10.46
C ARG A 123 10.06 15.42 -8.98
N SER A 124 9.57 14.24 -8.65
CA SER A 124 9.15 13.90 -7.29
C SER A 124 10.36 13.67 -6.39
N PHE A 125 10.29 14.18 -5.18
CA PHE A 125 11.31 13.88 -4.16
C PHE A 125 11.35 12.39 -3.78
N LEU A 126 10.24 11.65 -3.99
CA LEU A 126 10.13 10.22 -3.68
C LEU A 126 11.09 9.37 -4.53
N PHE A 127 11.43 9.82 -5.74
CA PHE A 127 12.32 9.12 -6.67
C PHE A 127 13.71 9.75 -6.79
N ARG A 128 14.08 10.62 -5.85
CA ARG A 128 15.40 11.25 -5.87
C ARG A 128 16.51 10.20 -5.78
N GLY A 129 17.37 10.16 -6.77
CA GLY A 129 18.47 9.18 -6.86
C GLY A 129 18.06 7.85 -7.47
N ILE A 130 16.82 7.68 -7.88
CA ILE A 130 16.35 6.50 -8.63
C ILE A 130 16.45 6.81 -10.13
N PRO A 131 16.98 5.90 -10.97
CA PRO A 131 17.02 6.06 -12.43
C PRO A 131 15.60 6.22 -13.03
N ASP A 132 15.50 6.88 -14.19
CA ASP A 132 14.22 7.07 -14.91
C ASP A 132 13.56 5.74 -15.31
N ARG A 133 14.35 4.69 -15.46
CA ARG A 133 13.92 3.30 -15.66
C ARG A 133 14.71 2.41 -14.72
N PHE A 134 14.04 1.53 -14.01
CA PHE A 134 14.62 0.55 -13.11
C PHE A 134 13.78 -0.72 -13.10
N THR A 135 14.40 -1.85 -12.75
CA THR A 135 13.72 -3.15 -12.67
C THR A 135 13.39 -3.45 -11.22
N THR A 136 12.16 -3.90 -10.95
CA THR A 136 11.73 -4.33 -9.62
C THR A 136 10.91 -5.61 -9.70
N PHE A 137 10.80 -6.30 -8.59
CA PHE A 137 9.99 -7.50 -8.50
C PHE A 137 8.52 -7.10 -8.34
N HIS A 138 7.66 -7.65 -9.22
CA HIS A 138 6.22 -7.49 -9.17
C HIS A 138 5.56 -8.81 -8.79
N TRP A 139 4.49 -8.74 -8.02
CA TRP A 139 3.62 -9.88 -7.75
C TRP A 139 2.21 -9.36 -7.55
N HIS A 140 1.50 -9.14 -8.63
CA HIS A 140 0.11 -8.71 -8.57
C HIS A 140 -0.67 -9.19 -9.79
N SER A 141 -1.98 -9.32 -9.60
CA SER A 141 -2.95 -9.70 -10.64
C SER A 141 -4.04 -8.65 -10.85
N ASN A 142 -4.09 -7.65 -10.01
CA ASN A 142 -5.06 -6.56 -10.08
C ASN A 142 -4.34 -5.23 -10.33
N CYS A 143 -5.04 -4.33 -11.00
CA CYS A 143 -4.61 -2.94 -11.19
C CYS A 143 -5.74 -1.99 -10.78
N PHE A 144 -5.46 -0.71 -10.71
CA PHE A 144 -6.45 0.30 -10.39
C PHE A 144 -6.31 1.53 -11.29
N THR A 145 -7.41 2.24 -11.47
CA THR A 145 -7.39 3.55 -12.12
C THR A 145 -6.83 4.58 -11.15
N VAL A 146 -5.99 5.51 -11.64
CA VAL A 146 -5.51 6.62 -10.82
C VAL A 146 -6.69 7.49 -10.39
N PRO A 147 -6.96 7.65 -9.08
CA PRO A 147 -8.09 8.44 -8.62
C PRO A 147 -7.95 9.92 -9.01
N GLN A 148 -9.10 10.62 -9.10
CA GLN A 148 -9.11 12.05 -9.41
C GLN A 148 -8.29 12.83 -8.37
N GLY A 149 -7.46 13.75 -8.83
CA GLY A 149 -6.57 14.55 -7.97
C GLY A 149 -5.25 13.86 -7.60
N CYS A 150 -5.10 12.56 -7.91
CA CYS A 150 -3.86 11.83 -7.73
C CYS A 150 -2.95 11.95 -8.95
N THR A 151 -1.67 11.73 -8.75
CA THR A 151 -0.66 11.82 -9.81
C THR A 151 0.05 10.48 -9.98
N ARG A 152 0.03 9.94 -11.21
CA ARG A 152 0.83 8.76 -11.56
C ARG A 152 2.29 9.16 -11.68
N LEU A 153 3.14 8.56 -10.85
CA LEU A 153 4.58 8.87 -10.81
C LEU A 153 5.42 7.86 -11.59
N ALA A 154 4.96 6.62 -11.66
CA ALA A 154 5.65 5.54 -12.34
C ALA A 154 4.65 4.61 -13.04
N PHE A 155 5.12 3.79 -13.96
CA PHE A 155 4.30 2.81 -14.68
C PHE A 155 5.17 1.66 -15.19
N SER A 156 4.56 0.49 -15.32
CA SER A 156 5.09 -0.66 -16.05
C SER A 156 4.39 -0.81 -17.41
N GLU A 157 4.67 -1.90 -18.12
CA GLU A 157 3.98 -2.19 -19.40
C GLU A 157 2.49 -2.50 -19.20
N ALA A 158 2.13 -3.13 -18.05
CA ALA A 158 0.77 -3.54 -17.76
C ALA A 158 0.00 -2.56 -16.84
N THR A 159 0.71 -1.69 -16.09
CA THR A 159 0.08 -0.77 -15.12
C THR A 159 0.66 0.64 -15.13
#